data_9725fb0e53d34a2161696cdbc623c9d1
#
_entry.id   9725fb0e53d34a2161696cdbc623c9d1
#
_cell.length_a   1.000
_cell.length_b   1.000
_cell.length_c   1.000
_cell.angle_alpha   90.00
_cell.angle_beta   90.00
_cell.angle_gamma   90.00
#
_symmetry.space_group_name_H-M   'P 1'
#
loop_
_entity.id
_entity.type
_entity.pdbx_description
1 polymer ?
#
loop_
_entity_poly.entity_id
_entity_poly.type
_entity_poly.pdbx_seq_one_letter_code
_entity_poly.pdbx_strand_id
1 'polypeptide(L)'
;MLRRLFGSRDKDEAIRSTPKRVGEDTVVYAVGDIHGRAELLDRLLDKVRVDAAAWPEQRKVLIYQGDYIDRGLVSCQVIDHLIAQGDDDFERVFLRGNHEDAMLRFLETTEIGTSWKGFGGHATLYSYGVDVFGAPPDGLDPMDHIQNQLRDKV
;
A
#
# COMPACT_ATOMS: atom_id res chain seq x y z
N MET A 1 -16.35 -52.76 1.89
CA MET A 1 -17.30 -52.00 2.69
C MET A 1 -16.69 -50.67 3.17
N LEU A 2 -15.92 -49.97 2.33
CA LEU A 2 -15.17 -48.73 2.68
C LEU A 2 -15.29 -47.64 1.60
N ARG A 3 -16.27 -47.74 0.67
CA ARG A 3 -16.47 -46.76 -0.42
C ARG A 3 -17.65 -45.79 -0.19
N ARG A 4 -18.18 -45.70 1.03
CA ARG A 4 -19.34 -44.84 1.32
C ARG A 4 -19.04 -43.67 2.26
N LEU A 5 -17.78 -43.38 2.62
CA LEU A 5 -17.43 -42.36 3.58
C LEU A 5 -16.76 -41.10 2.99
N PHE A 6 -16.46 -41.08 1.71
CA PHE A 6 -15.97 -39.88 1.05
C PHE A 6 -16.86 -39.55 -0.15
N GLY A 7 -18.01 -39.02 0.17
CA GLY A 7 -18.82 -38.31 -0.80
C GLY A 7 -18.00 -37.16 -1.35
N SER A 8 -17.58 -37.28 -2.61
CA SER A 8 -17.08 -36.17 -3.42
C SER A 8 -18.20 -35.13 -3.45
N ARG A 9 -18.14 -34.13 -2.57
CA ARG A 9 -18.89 -32.90 -2.77
C ARG A 9 -18.16 -32.15 -3.88
N ASP A 10 -18.83 -32.01 -5.00
CA ASP A 10 -18.48 -31.09 -6.06
C ASP A 10 -18.19 -29.71 -5.49
N LYS A 11 -16.93 -29.43 -5.19
CA LYS A 11 -16.43 -28.11 -4.85
C LYS A 11 -16.13 -27.28 -6.11
N ASP A 12 -16.34 -27.85 -7.28
CA ASP A 12 -16.01 -27.21 -8.55
C ASP A 12 -17.14 -26.36 -9.15
N GLU A 13 -18.30 -26.32 -8.52
CA GLU A 13 -19.44 -25.52 -9.03
C GLU A 13 -19.50 -24.08 -8.48
N ALA A 14 -18.68 -23.74 -7.48
CA ALA A 14 -18.73 -22.42 -6.81
C ALA A 14 -17.81 -21.36 -7.41
N ILE A 15 -17.02 -21.65 -8.45
CA ILE A 15 -16.01 -20.70 -9.01
C ILE A 15 -16.30 -20.39 -10.49
N ARG A 16 -17.48 -20.64 -10.99
CA ARG A 16 -17.94 -20.07 -12.26
C ARG A 16 -18.78 -18.80 -12.02
N SER A 17 -18.27 -17.88 -11.22
CA SER A 17 -18.79 -16.51 -11.30
C SER A 17 -18.38 -15.97 -12.67
N THR A 18 -19.38 -15.62 -13.47
CA THR A 18 -19.17 -14.82 -14.69
C THR A 18 -18.18 -13.69 -14.33
N PRO A 19 -17.06 -13.53 -15.03
CA PRO A 19 -16.12 -12.48 -14.69
C PRO A 19 -16.85 -11.15 -14.70
N LYS A 20 -16.84 -10.47 -13.55
CA LYS A 20 -17.43 -9.12 -13.46
C LYS A 20 -16.62 -8.23 -14.40
N ARG A 21 -17.26 -7.69 -15.41
CA ARG A 21 -16.66 -6.74 -16.34
C ARG A 21 -16.86 -5.34 -15.82
N VAL A 22 -15.88 -4.47 -16.08
CA VAL A 22 -16.06 -3.02 -15.96
C VAL A 22 -17.12 -2.58 -16.97
N GLY A 23 -18.03 -1.69 -16.59
CA GLY A 23 -19.04 -1.14 -17.50
C GLY A 23 -18.39 -0.42 -18.69
N GLU A 24 -19.07 -0.38 -19.82
CA GLU A 24 -18.56 0.27 -21.04
C GLU A 24 -18.38 1.78 -20.88
N ASP A 25 -19.00 2.36 -19.85
CA ASP A 25 -18.94 3.78 -19.47
C ASP A 25 -17.83 4.08 -18.45
N THR A 26 -16.95 3.13 -18.13
CA THR A 26 -15.95 3.26 -17.08
C THR A 26 -14.58 2.85 -17.57
N VAL A 27 -13.58 3.70 -17.33
CA VAL A 27 -12.16 3.41 -17.52
C VAL A 27 -11.52 3.21 -16.15
N VAL A 28 -10.75 2.14 -15.98
CA VAL A 28 -10.09 1.80 -14.72
C VAL A 28 -8.59 1.72 -14.94
N TYR A 29 -7.86 2.44 -14.11
CA TYR A 29 -6.40 2.35 -13.99
C TYR A 29 -6.05 1.69 -12.66
N ALA A 30 -5.08 0.79 -12.67
CA ALA A 30 -4.56 0.17 -11.46
C ALA A 30 -3.06 0.43 -11.33
N VAL A 31 -2.67 0.99 -10.19
CA VAL A 31 -1.27 1.24 -9.83
C VAL A 31 -0.85 0.18 -8.84
N GLY A 32 0.19 -0.60 -9.19
CA GLY A 32 0.80 -1.59 -8.31
C GLY A 32 1.72 -0.96 -7.27
N ASP A 33 2.66 -1.77 -6.77
CA ASP A 33 3.62 -1.40 -5.73
C ASP A 33 4.38 -0.11 -6.09
N ILE A 34 4.44 0.84 -5.16
CA ILE A 34 5.11 2.13 -5.33
C ILE A 34 6.46 2.15 -4.58
N HIS A 35 6.47 1.59 -3.39
CA HIS A 35 7.66 1.42 -2.57
C HIS A 35 8.53 2.66 -2.48
N GLY A 36 7.97 3.76 -1.98
CA GLY A 36 8.73 4.99 -1.72
C GLY A 36 9.39 5.62 -2.95
N ARG A 37 8.78 5.52 -4.14
CA ARG A 37 9.28 6.06 -5.41
C ARG A 37 8.36 7.15 -5.95
N ALA A 38 8.32 8.30 -5.25
CA ALA A 38 7.44 9.41 -5.59
C ALA A 38 7.64 9.90 -7.04
N GLU A 39 8.89 10.04 -7.50
CA GLU A 39 9.19 10.50 -8.85
C GLU A 39 8.69 9.55 -9.96
N LEU A 40 8.62 8.24 -9.67
CA LEU A 40 8.07 7.27 -10.63
C LEU A 40 6.55 7.30 -10.61
N LEU A 41 5.95 7.51 -9.43
CA LEU A 41 4.51 7.68 -9.29
C LEU A 41 4.04 8.90 -10.08
N ASP A 42 4.68 10.07 -9.93
CA ASP A 42 4.33 11.29 -10.67
C ASP A 42 4.35 11.06 -12.18
N ARG A 43 5.45 10.47 -12.67
CA ARG A 43 5.60 10.18 -14.11
C ARG A 43 4.57 9.17 -14.62
N LEU A 44 4.13 8.22 -13.78
CA LEU A 44 3.07 7.28 -14.12
C LEU A 44 1.72 8.01 -14.17
N LEU A 45 1.42 8.82 -13.16
CA LEU A 45 0.16 9.57 -13.09
C LEU A 45 0.02 10.56 -14.25
N ASP A 46 1.11 11.19 -14.71
CA ASP A 46 1.08 12.04 -15.91
C ASP A 46 0.68 11.24 -17.16
N LYS A 47 1.18 10.03 -17.32
CA LYS A 47 0.79 9.15 -18.43
C LYS A 47 -0.68 8.72 -18.31
N VAL A 48 -1.13 8.41 -17.11
CA VAL A 48 -2.54 8.06 -16.83
C VAL A 48 -3.45 9.23 -17.20
N ARG A 49 -3.11 10.47 -16.82
CA ARG A 49 -3.88 11.67 -17.18
C ARG A 49 -3.95 11.89 -18.69
N VAL A 50 -2.83 11.71 -19.39
CA VAL A 50 -2.77 11.83 -20.85
C VAL A 50 -3.66 10.79 -21.52
N ASP A 51 -3.59 9.53 -21.10
CA ASP A 51 -4.44 8.47 -21.64
C ASP A 51 -5.92 8.70 -21.32
N ALA A 52 -6.22 9.09 -20.08
CA ALA A 52 -7.59 9.36 -19.62
C ALA A 52 -8.27 10.53 -20.37
N ALA A 53 -7.48 11.46 -20.91
CA ALA A 53 -8.01 12.56 -21.74
C ALA A 53 -8.65 12.07 -23.05
N ALA A 54 -8.33 10.86 -23.50
CA ALA A 54 -8.99 10.24 -24.66
C ALA A 54 -10.42 9.74 -24.35
N TRP A 55 -10.82 9.74 -23.07
CA TRP A 55 -12.09 9.20 -22.57
C TRP A 55 -12.87 10.27 -21.77
N PRO A 56 -13.22 11.42 -22.36
CA PRO A 56 -13.75 12.55 -21.59
C PRO A 56 -15.09 12.26 -20.91
N GLU A 57 -15.95 11.44 -21.55
CA GLU A 57 -17.30 11.13 -21.06
C GLU A 57 -17.35 9.91 -20.12
N GLN A 58 -16.22 9.23 -19.93
CA GLN A 58 -16.16 8.02 -19.12
C GLN A 58 -15.95 8.36 -17.63
N ARG A 59 -16.57 7.56 -16.77
CA ARG A 59 -16.20 7.51 -15.35
C ARG A 59 -14.77 6.96 -15.22
N LYS A 60 -13.90 7.67 -14.54
CA LYS A 60 -12.49 7.31 -14.39
C LYS A 60 -12.22 6.84 -12.98
N VAL A 61 -11.74 5.62 -12.82
CA VAL A 61 -11.40 5.03 -11.52
C VAL A 61 -9.91 4.74 -11.48
N LEU A 62 -9.23 5.22 -10.45
CA LEU A 62 -7.80 4.99 -10.20
C LEU A 62 -7.64 4.18 -8.91
N ILE A 63 -7.17 2.95 -9.04
CA ILE A 63 -7.00 2.02 -7.92
C ILE A 63 -5.52 1.91 -7.59
N TYR A 64 -5.16 2.22 -6.35
CA TYR A 64 -3.84 1.97 -5.79
C TYR A 64 -3.89 0.66 -5.00
N GLN A 65 -3.01 -0.29 -5.35
CA GLN A 65 -3.09 -1.66 -4.85
C GLN A 65 -2.38 -1.89 -3.51
N GLY A 66 -1.84 -0.83 -2.88
CA GLY A 66 -1.06 -0.92 -1.66
C GLY A 66 0.44 -0.90 -1.94
N ASP A 67 1.22 -1.22 -0.91
CA ASP A 67 2.69 -1.22 -0.90
C ASP A 67 3.27 0.13 -1.37
N TYR A 68 2.79 1.20 -0.75
CA TYR A 68 3.19 2.58 -1.00
C TYR A 68 4.57 2.89 -0.43
N ILE A 69 4.84 2.32 0.73
CA ILE A 69 6.00 2.58 1.58
C ILE A 69 7.07 1.48 1.47
N ASP A 70 8.16 1.68 2.19
CA ASP A 70 9.29 0.77 2.31
C ASP A 70 10.18 0.68 1.07
N ARG A 71 11.40 0.18 1.25
CA ARG A 71 12.44 -0.02 0.22
C ARG A 71 12.98 1.29 -0.38
N GLY A 72 12.13 2.15 -0.90
CA GLY A 72 12.52 3.47 -1.42
C GLY A 72 12.62 4.53 -0.32
N LEU A 73 13.44 5.55 -0.57
CA LEU A 73 13.85 6.52 0.45
C LEU A 73 12.87 7.69 0.64
N VAL A 74 11.77 7.75 -0.12
CA VAL A 74 10.84 8.88 -0.10
C VAL A 74 9.39 8.44 0.17
N SER A 75 9.22 7.44 1.06
CA SER A 75 7.90 6.91 1.45
C SER A 75 6.98 8.00 2.01
N CYS A 76 7.49 8.91 2.83
CA CYS A 76 6.73 10.04 3.36
C CYS A 76 6.15 10.89 2.22
N GLN A 77 6.96 11.22 1.21
CA GLN A 77 6.51 12.00 0.04
C GLN A 77 5.46 11.26 -0.79
N VAL A 78 5.57 9.93 -0.92
CA VAL A 78 4.51 9.13 -1.59
C VAL A 78 3.20 9.29 -0.85
N ILE A 79 3.19 9.14 0.47
CA ILE A 79 1.97 9.31 1.28
C ILE A 79 1.43 10.73 1.15
N ASP A 80 2.28 11.76 1.22
CA ASP A 80 1.87 13.16 1.05
C ASP A 80 1.23 13.39 -0.33
N HIS A 81 1.81 12.84 -1.40
CA HIS A 81 1.22 12.91 -2.75
C HIS A 81 -0.13 12.22 -2.83
N LEU A 82 -0.28 11.05 -2.20
CA LEU A 82 -1.55 10.32 -2.19
C LEU A 82 -2.63 11.03 -1.37
N ILE A 83 -2.27 11.76 -0.33
CA ILE A 83 -3.19 12.58 0.48
C ILE A 83 -3.56 13.88 -0.24
N ALA A 84 -2.57 14.57 -0.82
CA ALA A 84 -2.73 15.89 -1.43
C ALA A 84 -3.51 15.90 -2.76
N GLN A 85 -3.92 14.77 -3.24
CA GLN A 85 -4.48 14.50 -4.57
C GLN A 85 -5.28 15.64 -5.19
N GLY A 86 -4.81 16.00 -6.39
CA GLY A 86 -5.26 17.20 -7.07
C GLY A 86 -6.71 17.18 -7.59
N ASP A 87 -7.15 18.33 -8.09
CA ASP A 87 -8.41 18.56 -8.78
C ASP A 87 -8.41 17.86 -10.14
N ASP A 88 -8.66 16.55 -10.15
CA ASP A 88 -8.90 15.79 -11.37
C ASP A 88 -10.15 14.91 -11.26
N ASP A 89 -10.63 14.39 -12.37
CA ASP A 89 -11.89 13.65 -12.46
C ASP A 89 -11.81 12.19 -11.99
N PHE A 90 -10.73 11.78 -11.32
CA PHE A 90 -10.57 10.40 -10.91
C PHE A 90 -11.27 10.10 -9.57
N GLU A 91 -12.11 9.09 -9.57
CA GLU A 91 -12.50 8.39 -8.35
C GLU A 91 -11.34 7.49 -7.90
N ARG A 92 -10.88 7.65 -6.66
CA ARG A 92 -9.71 6.94 -6.16
C ARG A 92 -10.07 5.89 -5.14
N VAL A 93 -9.41 4.74 -5.28
CA VAL A 93 -9.53 3.62 -4.34
C VAL A 93 -8.14 3.28 -3.84
N PHE A 94 -7.95 3.30 -2.52
CA PHE A 94 -6.70 2.94 -1.86
C PHE A 94 -6.87 1.60 -1.17
N LEU A 95 -6.13 0.60 -1.63
CA LEU A 95 -6.02 -0.67 -0.93
C LEU A 95 -4.82 -0.63 0.01
N ARG A 96 -4.89 -1.37 1.08
CA ARG A 96 -3.80 -1.50 2.02
C ARG A 96 -2.97 -2.74 1.68
N GLY A 97 -1.68 -2.56 1.43
CA GLY A 97 -0.71 -3.62 1.23
C GLY A 97 -0.19 -4.21 2.55
N ASN A 98 0.63 -5.24 2.44
CA ASN A 98 1.26 -5.86 3.61
C ASN A 98 2.34 -4.96 4.25
N HIS A 99 2.93 -4.04 3.50
CA HIS A 99 3.90 -3.08 4.03
C HIS A 99 3.24 -2.04 4.91
N GLU A 100 2.10 -1.49 4.52
CA GLU A 100 1.29 -0.60 5.36
C GLU A 100 0.78 -1.34 6.61
N ASP A 101 0.34 -2.59 6.46
CA ASP A 101 -0.10 -3.39 7.60
C ASP A 101 1.03 -3.60 8.63
N ALA A 102 2.25 -3.86 8.15
CA ALA A 102 3.42 -3.99 9.02
C ALA A 102 3.75 -2.69 9.77
N MET A 103 3.72 -1.54 9.09
CA MET A 103 3.93 -0.23 9.72
C MET A 103 2.86 0.08 10.77
N LEU A 104 1.57 -0.13 10.44
CA LEU A 104 0.48 0.10 11.37
C LEU A 104 0.58 -0.78 12.61
N ARG A 105 0.92 -2.06 12.43
CA ARG A 105 1.20 -2.96 13.55
C ARG A 105 2.40 -2.52 14.37
N PHE A 106 3.45 -1.99 13.73
CA PHE A 106 4.60 -1.44 14.45
C PHE A 106 4.20 -0.20 15.28
N LEU A 107 3.25 0.60 14.82
CA LEU A 107 2.70 1.70 15.63
C LEU A 107 1.91 1.21 16.85
N GLU A 108 1.40 -0.02 16.85
CA GLU A 108 0.69 -0.63 17.98
C GLU A 108 1.62 -1.40 18.92
N THR A 109 2.56 -2.19 18.39
CA THR A 109 3.51 -3.00 19.14
C THR A 109 4.88 -3.07 18.49
N THR A 110 5.94 -3.02 19.29
CA THR A 110 7.33 -3.10 18.82
C THR A 110 7.77 -4.49 18.39
N GLU A 111 6.99 -5.54 18.66
CA GLU A 111 7.34 -6.93 18.37
C GLU A 111 7.66 -7.18 16.89
N ILE A 112 6.94 -6.52 15.98
CA ILE A 112 7.16 -6.65 14.53
C ILE A 112 8.33 -5.80 14.03
N GLY A 113 8.86 -4.88 14.83
CA GLY A 113 9.79 -3.84 14.40
C GLY A 113 11.04 -4.38 13.70
N THR A 114 11.68 -5.42 14.25
CA THR A 114 12.86 -6.04 13.65
C THR A 114 12.52 -6.66 12.29
N SER A 115 11.41 -7.37 12.20
CA SER A 115 10.94 -8.01 10.97
C SER A 115 10.59 -6.97 9.90
N TRP A 116 9.80 -5.94 10.27
CA TRP A 116 9.42 -4.86 9.35
C TRP A 116 10.63 -4.08 8.83
N LYS A 117 11.60 -3.75 9.69
CA LYS A 117 12.87 -3.15 9.24
C LYS A 117 13.58 -4.01 8.20
N GLY A 118 13.57 -5.33 8.36
CA GLY A 118 14.15 -6.29 7.42
C GLY A 118 13.44 -6.33 6.05
N PHE A 119 12.16 -5.98 5.99
CA PHE A 119 11.39 -5.90 4.73
C PHE A 119 11.55 -4.57 4.00
N GLY A 120 12.34 -3.66 4.53
CA GLY A 120 12.58 -2.35 3.94
C GLY A 120 12.01 -1.18 4.74
N GLY A 121 11.40 -1.43 5.91
CA GLY A 121 10.83 -0.42 6.79
C GLY A 121 11.82 0.61 7.29
N HIS A 122 13.13 0.28 7.33
CA HIS A 122 14.18 1.25 7.66
C HIS A 122 14.19 2.44 6.69
N ALA A 123 13.86 2.23 5.41
CA ALA A 123 13.78 3.31 4.43
C ALA A 123 12.59 4.24 4.73
N THR A 124 11.46 3.68 5.16
CA THR A 124 10.32 4.47 5.62
C THR A 124 10.65 5.27 6.87
N LEU A 125 11.23 4.65 7.89
CA LEU A 125 11.70 5.35 9.09
C LEU A 125 12.62 6.54 8.72
N TYR A 126 13.59 6.30 7.83
CA TYR A 126 14.48 7.35 7.33
C TYR A 126 13.70 8.48 6.65
N SER A 127 12.74 8.16 5.78
CA SER A 127 11.95 9.16 5.04
C SER A 127 11.12 10.05 5.96
N TYR A 128 10.68 9.54 7.11
CA TYR A 128 10.02 10.30 8.16
C TYR A 128 11.00 11.00 9.12
N GLY A 129 12.31 10.92 8.88
CA GLY A 129 13.34 11.54 9.72
C GLY A 129 13.44 10.93 11.12
N VAL A 130 13.16 9.62 11.23
CA VAL A 130 13.38 8.85 12.47
C VAL A 130 14.85 8.46 12.56
N ASP A 131 15.48 8.75 13.70
CA ASP A 131 16.85 8.34 13.96
C ASP A 131 16.91 6.87 14.43
N VAL A 132 17.18 5.98 13.49
CA VAL A 132 17.24 4.54 13.74
C VAL A 132 18.58 4.06 14.33
N PHE A 133 19.58 4.95 14.42
CA PHE A 133 20.93 4.66 14.92
C PHE A 133 21.26 5.42 16.20
N GLY A 134 20.45 6.38 16.59
CA GLY A 134 20.62 7.16 17.81
C GLY A 134 20.53 6.29 19.05
N ALA A 135 21.29 6.65 20.07
CA ALA A 135 21.15 6.00 21.38
C ALA A 135 19.79 6.37 21.99
N PRO A 136 19.01 5.39 22.46
CA PRO A 136 17.79 5.69 23.19
C PRO A 136 18.12 6.39 24.52
N PRO A 137 17.17 7.19 25.07
CA PRO A 137 17.28 7.66 26.44
C PRO A 137 17.51 6.53 27.44
N ASP A 138 18.17 6.84 28.56
CA ASP A 138 18.48 5.85 29.60
C ASP A 138 17.23 5.09 30.03
N GLY A 139 17.30 3.76 29.97
CA GLY A 139 16.24 2.86 30.38
C GLY A 139 15.12 2.63 29.37
N LEU A 140 15.17 3.25 28.19
CA LEU A 140 14.20 3.01 27.12
C LEU A 140 14.72 1.93 26.17
N ASP A 141 13.85 1.00 25.78
CA ASP A 141 14.18 0.03 24.73
C ASP A 141 14.42 0.73 23.38
N PRO A 142 15.45 0.35 22.61
CA PRO A 142 15.73 0.99 21.32
C PRO A 142 14.57 0.92 20.32
N MET A 143 13.78 -0.14 20.34
CA MET A 143 12.65 -0.28 19.42
C MET A 143 11.47 0.61 19.86
N ASP A 144 11.23 0.74 21.16
CA ASP A 144 10.25 1.67 21.72
C ASP A 144 10.64 3.12 21.40
N HIS A 145 11.92 3.44 21.46
CA HIS A 145 12.42 4.77 21.07
C HIS A 145 12.12 5.10 19.60
N ILE A 146 12.41 4.16 18.69
CA ILE A 146 12.12 4.30 17.26
C ILE A 146 10.60 4.42 17.02
N GLN A 147 9.80 3.59 17.68
CA GLN A 147 8.33 3.63 17.57
C GLN A 147 7.77 4.98 18.02
N ASN A 148 8.23 5.51 19.15
CA ASN A 148 7.79 6.81 19.68
C ASN A 148 8.15 7.95 18.71
N GLN A 149 9.37 7.96 18.17
CA GLN A 149 9.76 8.95 17.16
C GLN A 149 8.85 8.87 15.91
N LEU A 150 8.50 7.66 15.45
CA LEU A 150 7.62 7.52 14.30
C LEU A 150 6.21 8.01 14.59
N ARG A 151 5.65 7.69 15.76
CA ARG A 151 4.32 8.16 16.19
C ARG A 151 4.18 9.69 16.22
N ASP A 152 5.27 10.39 16.52
CA ASP A 152 5.29 11.84 16.55
C ASP A 152 5.29 12.49 15.16
N LYS A 153 5.43 11.69 14.09
CA LYS A 153 5.63 12.18 12.72
C LYS A 153 4.52 11.77 11.74
N VAL A 154 3.64 10.86 12.14
CA VAL A 154 2.56 10.32 11.29
C VAL A 154 1.16 10.72 11.77
#